data_394f02eaef0336f3e3fbe4abb665093c
#
_entry.id   394f02eaef0336f3e3fbe4abb665093c
#
_cell.length_a   1.000
_cell.length_b   1.000
_cell.length_c   1.000
_cell.angle_alpha   90.00
_cell.angle_beta   90.00
_cell.angle_gamma   90.00
#
_symmetry.space_group_name_H-M   'P 1'
#
loop_
_entity.id
_entity.type
_entity.pdbx_description
1 polymer ?
#
loop_
_entity_poly.entity_id
_entity_poly.type
_entity_poly.pdbx_seq_one_letter_code
_entity_poly.pdbx_strand_id
1 'polypeptide(L)'
;MDFKLISPYRPTGDQPEAIDELSRGILDGTPYQTLLGVTGSGKTFTMANLIARMNRPTLVISHNKTLAAQLHSELKSFFPNNAVDYYVSYFDYYQPEAYIASSDTYIEKDSAINDELDRLSLNAMNSLMTRRDVIVVASVSCIYGLSTPEDYRNLTLRMREGDVMDRDVFLKQLVERLFERQDFDFARGTFRVRGEVVEVFPAYSEGEAIRVEFFGDEVERVSLIDSATGRVRERLGSYT
;
A
#
# COMPACT_ATOMS: atom_id res chain seq x y z
N MET A 1 2.03 11.96 -10.94
CA MET A 1 1.23 11.10 -11.84
C MET A 1 -0.22 11.50 -11.66
N ASP A 2 -1.01 11.46 -12.73
CA ASP A 2 -2.43 11.81 -12.70
C ASP A 2 -3.29 10.56 -12.73
N PHE A 3 -4.50 10.64 -12.18
CA PHE A 3 -5.46 9.56 -12.28
C PHE A 3 -5.93 9.40 -13.72
N LYS A 4 -5.87 8.17 -14.22
CA LYS A 4 -6.32 7.82 -15.56
C LYS A 4 -7.44 6.78 -15.47
N LEU A 5 -8.69 7.26 -15.58
CA LEU A 5 -9.87 6.40 -15.62
C LEU A 5 -9.90 5.63 -16.95
N ILE A 6 -9.99 4.32 -16.88
CA ILE A 6 -10.16 3.43 -18.03
C ILE A 6 -11.47 2.69 -17.86
N SER A 7 -12.42 2.91 -18.74
CA SER A 7 -13.73 2.26 -18.71
C SER A 7 -14.34 2.15 -20.11
N PRO A 8 -15.03 1.06 -20.43
CA PRO A 8 -15.84 0.96 -21.63
C PRO A 8 -17.13 1.80 -21.54
N TYR A 9 -17.48 2.24 -20.33
CA TYR A 9 -18.72 2.99 -20.07
C TYR A 9 -18.47 4.49 -20.08
N ARG A 10 -19.54 5.25 -20.34
CA ARG A 10 -19.59 6.70 -20.17
C ARG A 10 -20.67 7.06 -19.17
N PRO A 11 -20.54 8.15 -18.41
CA PRO A 11 -21.59 8.63 -17.53
C PRO A 11 -22.91 8.88 -18.31
N THR A 12 -24.01 8.36 -17.79
CA THR A 12 -25.34 8.44 -18.39
C THR A 12 -26.41 8.77 -17.35
N GLY A 13 -27.60 9.18 -17.81
CA GLY A 13 -28.70 9.59 -16.91
C GLY A 13 -28.28 10.78 -16.05
N ASP A 14 -28.49 10.69 -14.75
CA ASP A 14 -28.19 11.73 -13.77
C ASP A 14 -26.70 11.76 -13.35
N GLN A 15 -25.89 10.78 -13.79
CA GLN A 15 -24.48 10.69 -13.39
C GLN A 15 -23.64 11.91 -13.81
N PRO A 16 -23.74 12.48 -15.03
CA PRO A 16 -23.00 13.69 -15.41
C PRO A 16 -23.31 14.87 -14.49
N GLU A 17 -24.57 15.12 -14.20
CA GLU A 17 -25.01 16.20 -13.29
C GLU A 17 -24.47 15.98 -11.87
N ALA A 18 -24.59 14.77 -11.33
CA ALA A 18 -24.05 14.42 -10.02
C ALA A 18 -22.53 14.62 -9.93
N ILE A 19 -21.77 14.24 -10.98
CA ILE A 19 -20.32 14.45 -11.03
C ILE A 19 -20.02 15.96 -11.03
N ASP A 20 -20.75 16.77 -11.80
CA ASP A 20 -20.58 18.21 -11.88
C ASP A 20 -20.87 18.91 -10.55
N GLU A 21 -21.96 18.54 -9.90
CA GLU A 21 -22.35 19.10 -8.60
C GLU A 21 -21.35 18.74 -7.51
N LEU A 22 -20.99 17.46 -7.38
CA LEU A 22 -20.00 16.99 -6.41
C LEU A 22 -18.63 17.65 -6.63
N SER A 23 -18.21 17.78 -7.90
CA SER A 23 -16.94 18.43 -8.24
C SER A 23 -16.96 19.90 -7.83
N ARG A 24 -18.06 20.62 -8.13
CA ARG A 24 -18.20 22.01 -7.75
C ARG A 24 -18.18 22.19 -6.24
N GLY A 25 -18.93 21.35 -5.51
CA GLY A 25 -18.92 21.39 -4.06
C GLY A 25 -17.54 21.19 -3.46
N ILE A 26 -16.72 20.25 -3.99
CA ILE A 26 -15.33 20.07 -3.54
C ILE A 26 -14.47 21.31 -3.82
N LEU A 27 -14.63 21.92 -4.99
CA LEU A 27 -13.86 23.13 -5.37
C LEU A 27 -14.26 24.35 -4.53
N ASP A 28 -15.53 24.45 -4.18
CA ASP A 28 -16.09 25.50 -3.32
C ASP A 28 -15.80 25.28 -1.82
N GLY A 29 -15.15 24.16 -1.47
CA GLY A 29 -14.78 23.82 -0.09
C GLY A 29 -15.93 23.30 0.75
N THR A 30 -17.01 22.79 0.13
CA THR A 30 -18.12 22.15 0.84
C THR A 30 -17.63 20.90 1.57
N PRO A 31 -17.69 20.85 2.91
CA PRO A 31 -17.02 19.78 3.68
C PRO A 31 -17.76 18.44 3.58
N TYR A 32 -19.06 18.45 3.37
CA TYR A 32 -19.90 17.25 3.32
C TYR A 32 -20.83 17.28 2.13
N GLN A 33 -20.89 16.18 1.41
CA GLN A 33 -21.81 15.98 0.29
C GLN A 33 -22.35 14.55 0.33
N THR A 34 -23.58 14.34 -0.14
CA THR A 34 -24.22 13.02 -0.16
C THR A 34 -24.62 12.66 -1.57
N LEU A 35 -24.13 11.53 -2.09
CA LEU A 35 -24.60 10.93 -3.33
C LEU A 35 -25.66 9.88 -3.03
N LEU A 36 -26.92 10.20 -3.35
CA LEU A 36 -28.05 9.30 -3.20
C LEU A 36 -28.31 8.56 -4.51
N GLY A 37 -28.51 7.25 -4.43
CA GLY A 37 -28.85 6.43 -5.59
C GLY A 37 -29.19 5.01 -5.20
N VAL A 38 -30.09 4.37 -5.96
CA VAL A 38 -30.47 2.96 -5.77
C VAL A 38 -29.31 2.02 -6.04
N THR A 39 -29.42 0.78 -5.57
CA THR A 39 -28.45 -0.26 -5.90
C THR A 39 -28.40 -0.46 -7.42
N GLY A 40 -27.20 -0.57 -7.98
CA GLY A 40 -27.01 -0.73 -9.43
C GLY A 40 -27.07 0.58 -10.24
N SER A 41 -27.27 1.76 -9.62
CA SER A 41 -27.25 3.06 -10.34
C SER A 41 -25.86 3.53 -10.78
N GLY A 42 -24.82 2.75 -10.52
CA GLY A 42 -23.45 3.08 -10.89
C GLY A 42 -22.77 4.11 -9.98
N LYS A 43 -23.11 4.16 -8.68
CA LYS A 43 -22.48 5.08 -7.72
C LYS A 43 -20.94 4.96 -7.70
N THR A 44 -20.40 3.73 -7.73
CA THR A 44 -18.95 3.51 -7.78
C THR A 44 -18.32 4.13 -9.03
N PHE A 45 -18.99 4.00 -10.18
CA PHE A 45 -18.53 4.61 -11.43
C PHE A 45 -18.62 6.14 -11.40
N THR A 46 -19.69 6.70 -10.80
CA THR A 46 -19.80 8.15 -10.54
C THR A 46 -18.65 8.65 -9.68
N MET A 47 -18.34 7.94 -8.59
CA MET A 47 -17.20 8.27 -7.72
C MET A 47 -15.85 8.12 -8.44
N ALA A 48 -15.66 7.11 -9.29
CA ALA A 48 -14.46 6.95 -10.09
C ALA A 48 -14.25 8.14 -11.03
N ASN A 49 -15.29 8.63 -11.70
CA ASN A 49 -15.23 9.84 -12.53
C ASN A 49 -14.89 11.08 -11.69
N LEU A 50 -15.45 11.21 -10.50
CA LEU A 50 -15.13 12.30 -9.58
C LEU A 50 -13.66 12.26 -9.16
N ILE A 51 -13.14 11.11 -8.77
CA ILE A 51 -11.72 10.91 -8.39
C ILE A 51 -10.79 11.32 -9.54
N ALA A 52 -11.06 10.84 -10.76
CA ALA A 52 -10.27 11.19 -11.93
C ALA A 52 -10.29 12.70 -12.21
N ARG A 53 -11.45 13.34 -12.08
CA ARG A 53 -11.62 14.77 -12.31
C ARG A 53 -10.94 15.64 -11.27
N MET A 54 -11.00 15.24 -9.99
CA MET A 54 -10.41 16.00 -8.89
C MET A 54 -8.90 15.79 -8.77
N ASN A 55 -8.40 14.67 -9.27
CA ASN A 55 -6.97 14.32 -9.29
C ASN A 55 -6.27 14.48 -7.93
N ARG A 56 -6.91 13.97 -6.87
CA ARG A 56 -6.42 14.05 -5.48
C ARG A 56 -6.34 12.66 -4.85
N PRO A 57 -5.36 12.40 -3.97
CA PRO A 57 -5.36 11.18 -3.15
C PRO A 57 -6.71 11.01 -2.46
N THR A 58 -7.23 9.79 -2.51
CA THR A 58 -8.61 9.49 -2.06
C THR A 58 -8.62 8.34 -1.09
N LEU A 59 -9.33 8.50 0.02
CA LEU A 59 -9.64 7.44 0.97
C LEU A 59 -11.11 7.03 0.85
N VAL A 60 -11.35 5.75 0.61
CA VAL A 60 -12.70 5.14 0.55
C VAL A 60 -12.86 4.25 1.77
N ILE A 61 -13.77 4.60 2.69
CA ILE A 61 -14.00 3.82 3.91
C ILE A 61 -15.29 3.02 3.77
N SER A 62 -15.20 1.74 4.08
CA SER A 62 -16.32 0.81 4.13
C SER A 62 -16.54 0.29 5.55
N HIS A 63 -17.76 -0.08 5.88
CA HIS A 63 -18.10 -0.60 7.21
C HIS A 63 -17.60 -2.04 7.46
N ASN A 64 -17.22 -2.81 6.43
CA ASN A 64 -16.67 -4.15 6.58
C ASN A 64 -15.65 -4.50 5.49
N LYS A 65 -14.88 -5.58 5.73
CA LYS A 65 -13.83 -6.08 4.82
C LYS A 65 -14.39 -6.52 3.45
N THR A 66 -15.55 -7.17 3.43
CA THR A 66 -16.15 -7.72 2.19
C THR A 66 -16.52 -6.61 1.20
N LEU A 67 -17.21 -5.57 1.69
CA LEU A 67 -17.55 -4.44 0.84
C LEU A 67 -16.32 -3.63 0.45
N ALA A 68 -15.33 -3.50 1.36
CA ALA A 68 -14.05 -2.89 1.01
C ALA A 68 -13.35 -3.64 -0.12
N ALA A 69 -13.33 -4.99 -0.09
CA ALA A 69 -12.74 -5.82 -1.16
C ALA A 69 -13.48 -5.63 -2.50
N GLN A 70 -14.81 -5.56 -2.48
CA GLN A 70 -15.59 -5.30 -3.68
C GLN A 70 -15.26 -3.91 -4.26
N LEU A 71 -15.28 -2.86 -3.45
CA LEU A 71 -14.96 -1.49 -3.90
C LEU A 71 -13.52 -1.39 -4.41
N HIS A 72 -12.57 -2.06 -3.75
CA HIS A 72 -11.19 -2.14 -4.21
C HIS A 72 -11.11 -2.76 -5.61
N SER A 73 -11.75 -3.92 -5.82
CA SER A 73 -11.76 -4.60 -7.12
C SER A 73 -12.38 -3.73 -8.22
N GLU A 74 -13.52 -3.08 -7.95
CA GLU A 74 -14.18 -2.18 -8.90
C GLU A 74 -13.27 -0.97 -9.23
N LEU A 75 -12.72 -0.29 -8.24
CA LEU A 75 -11.84 0.85 -8.44
C LEU A 75 -10.53 0.46 -9.15
N LYS A 76 -9.94 -0.70 -8.82
CA LYS A 76 -8.75 -1.23 -9.49
C LYS A 76 -9.01 -1.48 -10.98
N SER A 77 -10.22 -1.94 -11.33
CA SER A 77 -10.61 -2.13 -12.73
C SER A 77 -10.73 -0.80 -13.49
N PHE A 78 -11.15 0.28 -12.82
CA PHE A 78 -11.25 1.61 -13.40
C PHE A 78 -9.90 2.35 -13.46
N PHE A 79 -8.98 2.02 -12.56
CA PHE A 79 -7.66 2.67 -12.45
C PHE A 79 -6.52 1.64 -12.48
N PRO A 80 -6.38 0.85 -13.56
CA PRO A 80 -5.39 -0.24 -13.62
C PRO A 80 -3.94 0.24 -13.53
N ASN A 81 -3.67 1.51 -13.90
CA ASN A 81 -2.32 2.10 -13.94
C ASN A 81 -2.01 3.01 -12.74
N ASN A 82 -2.97 3.21 -11.85
CA ASN A 82 -2.81 4.01 -10.63
C ASN A 82 -2.70 3.11 -9.40
N ALA A 83 -2.23 3.66 -8.29
CA ALA A 83 -2.21 2.94 -7.03
C ALA A 83 -3.64 2.85 -6.48
N VAL A 84 -4.20 1.66 -6.47
CA VAL A 84 -5.45 1.34 -5.78
C VAL A 84 -5.12 0.26 -4.78
N ASP A 85 -5.12 0.64 -3.51
CA ASP A 85 -4.63 -0.17 -2.43
C ASP A 85 -5.73 -0.56 -1.45
N TYR A 86 -5.56 -1.73 -0.83
CA TYR A 86 -6.50 -2.31 0.12
C TYR A 86 -5.93 -2.22 1.53
N TYR A 87 -6.65 -1.59 2.45
CA TYR A 87 -6.21 -1.39 3.82
C TYR A 87 -7.28 -1.83 4.82
N VAL A 88 -7.11 -3.00 5.41
CA VAL A 88 -8.03 -3.56 6.41
C VAL A 88 -7.23 -4.17 7.55
N SER A 89 -7.89 -4.47 8.67
CA SER A 89 -7.24 -5.19 9.77
C SER A 89 -6.67 -6.52 9.28
N TYR A 90 -5.40 -6.77 9.55
CA TYR A 90 -4.68 -8.01 9.21
C TYR A 90 -4.98 -9.18 10.17
N PHE A 91 -5.74 -8.94 11.24
CA PHE A 91 -6.24 -10.02 12.09
C PHE A 91 -7.44 -10.69 11.44
N ASP A 92 -7.30 -11.96 11.10
CA ASP A 92 -8.40 -12.76 10.54
C ASP A 92 -9.24 -13.42 11.61
N TYR A 93 -8.62 -13.75 12.73
CA TYR A 93 -9.25 -14.45 13.82
C TYR A 93 -8.84 -13.83 15.16
N TYR A 94 -9.83 -13.58 16.00
CA TYR A 94 -9.63 -13.18 17.39
C TYR A 94 -10.46 -14.07 18.27
N GLN A 95 -9.79 -14.94 19.04
CA GLN A 95 -10.42 -15.74 20.07
C GLN A 95 -10.07 -15.11 21.42
N PRO A 96 -11.06 -14.55 22.14
CA PRO A 96 -10.81 -14.06 23.49
C PRO A 96 -10.52 -15.23 24.43
N GLU A 97 -9.76 -14.96 25.49
CA GLU A 97 -9.63 -15.89 26.59
C GLU A 97 -11.00 -16.26 27.15
N ALA A 98 -11.24 -17.53 27.33
CA ALA A 98 -12.45 -18.05 27.98
C ALA A 98 -12.16 -19.26 28.80
N TYR A 99 -12.81 -19.34 29.98
CA TYR A 99 -12.77 -20.52 30.81
C TYR A 99 -14.15 -21.18 30.86
N ILE A 100 -14.22 -22.44 30.46
CA ILE A 100 -15.46 -23.23 30.47
C ILE A 100 -15.43 -24.09 31.71
N ALA A 101 -16.09 -23.63 32.79
CA ALA A 101 -16.09 -24.31 34.09
C ALA A 101 -16.72 -25.71 34.07
N SER A 102 -17.65 -25.99 33.15
CA SER A 102 -18.29 -27.29 33.01
C SER A 102 -17.38 -28.40 32.48
N SER A 103 -16.34 -28.06 31.75
CA SER A 103 -15.36 -29.01 31.18
C SER A 103 -13.94 -28.76 31.66
N ASP A 104 -13.74 -27.84 32.63
CA ASP A 104 -12.43 -27.43 33.13
C ASP A 104 -11.46 -27.08 31.98
N THR A 105 -11.99 -26.39 30.94
CA THR A 105 -11.22 -26.10 29.75
C THR A 105 -10.89 -24.61 29.71
N TYR A 106 -9.61 -24.29 29.67
CA TYR A 106 -9.11 -22.95 29.41
C TYR A 106 -8.86 -22.78 27.92
N ILE A 107 -9.51 -21.78 27.30
CA ILE A 107 -9.31 -21.39 25.92
C ILE A 107 -8.35 -20.21 25.94
N GLU A 108 -7.14 -20.40 25.41
CA GLU A 108 -6.16 -19.33 25.30
C GLU A 108 -6.59 -18.29 24.26
N LYS A 109 -6.14 -17.05 24.50
CA LYS A 109 -6.28 -15.99 23.49
C LYS A 109 -5.47 -16.38 22.26
N ASP A 110 -6.13 -16.43 21.11
CA ASP A 110 -5.49 -16.67 19.83
C ASP A 110 -5.81 -15.54 18.84
N SER A 111 -4.79 -15.08 18.12
CA SER A 111 -4.92 -14.09 17.06
C SER A 111 -3.98 -14.46 15.91
N ALA A 112 -4.54 -14.93 14.82
CA ALA A 112 -3.78 -15.21 13.62
C ALA A 112 -3.60 -13.91 12.81
N ILE A 113 -2.37 -13.59 12.47
CA ILE A 113 -2.01 -12.51 11.54
C ILE A 113 -2.09 -13.09 10.13
N ASN A 114 -2.79 -12.39 9.25
CA ASN A 114 -2.81 -12.72 7.84
C ASN A 114 -1.69 -11.96 7.13
N ASP A 115 -0.61 -12.66 6.77
CA ASP A 115 0.58 -12.09 6.13
C ASP A 115 0.28 -11.35 4.83
N GLU A 116 -0.74 -11.78 4.09
CA GLU A 116 -1.14 -11.12 2.86
C GLU A 116 -1.83 -9.78 3.13
N LEU A 117 -2.72 -9.72 4.13
CA LEU A 117 -3.36 -8.47 4.53
C LEU A 117 -2.35 -7.49 5.15
N ASP A 118 -1.37 -8.00 5.90
CA ASP A 118 -0.27 -7.18 6.42
C ASP A 118 0.54 -6.57 5.27
N ARG A 119 0.94 -7.38 4.29
CA ARG A 119 1.62 -6.93 3.08
C ARG A 119 0.84 -5.85 2.32
N LEU A 120 -0.48 -6.05 2.13
CA LEU A 120 -1.34 -5.08 1.45
C LEU A 120 -1.42 -3.75 2.23
N SER A 121 -1.47 -3.82 3.56
CA SER A 121 -1.46 -2.64 4.42
C SER A 121 -0.14 -1.85 4.31
N LEU A 122 0.99 -2.55 4.33
CA LEU A 122 2.31 -1.95 4.12
C LEU A 122 2.43 -1.32 2.72
N ASN A 123 1.89 -1.98 1.68
CA ASN A 123 1.85 -1.43 0.33
C ASN A 123 1.04 -0.14 0.25
N ALA A 124 -0.14 -0.09 0.89
CA ALA A 124 -0.97 1.12 0.94
C ALA A 124 -0.22 2.28 1.61
N MET A 125 0.49 2.02 2.72
CA MET A 125 1.30 3.03 3.40
C MET A 125 2.44 3.52 2.51
N ASN A 126 3.16 2.61 1.83
CA ASN A 126 4.22 2.98 0.89
C ASN A 126 3.69 3.85 -0.26
N SER A 127 2.56 3.46 -0.87
CA SER A 127 1.91 4.24 -1.94
C SER A 127 1.56 5.66 -1.49
N LEU A 128 0.99 5.82 -0.30
CA LEU A 128 0.65 7.13 0.28
C LEU A 128 1.88 8.02 0.48
N MET A 129 3.03 7.44 0.78
CA MET A 129 4.27 8.20 1.02
C MET A 129 5.00 8.58 -0.28
N THR A 130 4.85 7.78 -1.32
CA THR A 130 5.67 7.88 -2.55
C THR A 130 4.91 8.40 -3.77
N ARG A 131 3.56 8.34 -3.76
CA ARG A 131 2.70 8.65 -4.91
C ARG A 131 1.64 9.71 -4.57
N ARG A 132 1.10 10.33 -5.61
CA ARG A 132 -0.02 11.28 -5.52
C ARG A 132 -1.32 10.71 -6.10
N ASP A 133 -1.22 9.74 -6.96
CA ASP A 133 -2.32 9.06 -7.66
C ASP A 133 -2.75 7.79 -6.90
N VAL A 134 -3.12 7.96 -5.63
CA VAL A 134 -3.41 6.86 -4.69
C VAL A 134 -4.89 6.87 -4.29
N ILE A 135 -5.52 5.71 -4.40
CA ILE A 135 -6.83 5.41 -3.81
C ILE A 135 -6.63 4.32 -2.77
N VAL A 136 -6.90 4.62 -1.51
CA VAL A 136 -6.90 3.61 -0.45
C VAL A 136 -8.33 3.22 -0.15
N VAL A 137 -8.65 1.94 -0.31
CA VAL A 137 -9.95 1.37 0.08
C VAL A 137 -9.77 0.63 1.40
N ALA A 138 -10.41 1.14 2.44
CA ALA A 138 -10.20 0.70 3.81
C ALA A 138 -11.51 0.25 4.48
N SER A 139 -11.38 -0.62 5.48
CA SER A 139 -12.47 -0.84 6.44
C SER A 139 -12.40 0.21 7.55
N VAL A 140 -13.48 0.36 8.31
CA VAL A 140 -13.56 1.32 9.44
C VAL A 140 -12.44 1.14 10.47
N SER A 141 -11.78 -0.02 10.51
CA SER A 141 -10.62 -0.28 11.38
C SER A 141 -9.41 0.61 11.10
N CYS A 142 -9.33 1.24 9.92
CA CYS A 142 -8.24 2.16 9.58
C CYS A 142 -8.17 3.42 10.45
N ILE A 143 -9.27 3.79 11.12
CA ILE A 143 -9.29 4.95 12.03
C ILE A 143 -8.55 4.70 13.36
N TYR A 144 -8.26 3.45 13.66
CA TYR A 144 -7.51 3.04 14.85
C TYR A 144 -6.04 2.78 14.47
N GLY A 145 -5.32 3.84 14.10
CA GLY A 145 -3.92 3.77 13.72
C GLY A 145 -3.01 3.48 14.92
N LEU A 146 -1.93 2.73 14.69
CA LEU A 146 -0.93 2.39 15.70
C LEU A 146 0.33 3.25 15.61
N SER A 147 0.54 4.00 14.52
CA SER A 147 1.76 4.77 14.26
C SER A 147 1.45 6.15 13.70
N THR A 148 2.33 7.11 13.97
CA THR A 148 2.23 8.43 13.38
C THR A 148 2.86 8.47 11.98
N PRO A 149 2.47 9.41 11.10
CA PRO A 149 3.15 9.62 9.82
C PRO A 149 4.65 9.92 9.96
N GLU A 150 5.06 10.55 11.06
CA GLU A 150 6.46 10.81 11.39
C GLU A 150 7.22 9.52 11.66
N ASP A 151 6.66 8.61 12.45
CA ASP A 151 7.27 7.30 12.74
C ASP A 151 7.52 6.53 11.45
N TYR A 152 6.52 6.52 10.55
CA TYR A 152 6.64 5.85 9.27
C TYR A 152 7.71 6.47 8.36
N ARG A 153 7.79 7.82 8.30
CA ARG A 153 8.83 8.51 7.54
C ARG A 153 10.23 8.20 8.04
N ASN A 154 10.40 8.08 9.36
CA ASN A 154 11.68 7.73 9.98
C ASN A 154 12.12 6.29 9.66
N LEU A 155 11.17 5.41 9.33
CA LEU A 155 11.44 4.05 8.86
C LEU A 155 11.73 3.96 7.37
N THR A 156 11.47 5.00 6.59
CA THR A 156 11.77 5.02 5.15
C THR A 156 13.27 5.21 4.90
N LEU A 157 13.82 4.45 3.96
CA LEU A 157 15.19 4.60 3.50
C LEU A 157 15.19 4.97 2.02
N ARG A 158 15.78 6.11 1.71
CA ARG A 158 15.89 6.59 0.33
C ARG A 158 17.31 6.40 -0.19
N MET A 159 17.42 5.93 -1.43
CA MET A 159 18.69 5.73 -2.15
C MET A 159 18.58 6.31 -3.56
N ARG A 160 19.67 6.89 -4.02
CA ARG A 160 19.81 7.40 -5.39
C ARG A 160 21.17 7.01 -5.94
N GLU A 161 21.25 6.74 -7.24
CA GLU A 161 22.53 6.62 -7.94
C GLU A 161 23.36 7.90 -7.77
N GLY A 162 24.61 7.77 -7.37
CA GLY A 162 25.55 8.85 -7.06
C GLY A 162 25.50 9.34 -5.60
N ASP A 163 24.64 8.78 -4.73
CA ASP A 163 24.68 9.10 -3.31
C ASP A 163 25.99 8.59 -2.69
N VAL A 164 26.64 9.45 -1.91
CA VAL A 164 27.82 9.05 -1.12
C VAL A 164 27.33 8.44 0.19
N MET A 165 27.48 7.13 0.31
CA MET A 165 27.02 6.37 1.47
C MET A 165 27.90 5.13 1.63
N ASP A 166 28.57 5.02 2.76
CA ASP A 166 29.29 3.80 3.13
C ASP A 166 28.34 2.61 3.21
N ARG A 167 28.72 1.48 2.59
CA ARG A 167 27.92 0.25 2.55
C ARG A 167 27.56 -0.24 3.96
N ASP A 168 28.48 -0.22 4.90
CA ASP A 168 28.26 -0.74 6.25
C ASP A 168 27.31 0.18 7.05
N VAL A 169 27.34 1.48 6.76
CA VAL A 169 26.34 2.43 7.26
C VAL A 169 24.95 2.10 6.69
N PHE A 170 24.88 1.78 5.39
CA PHE A 170 23.62 1.35 4.77
C PHE A 170 23.07 0.06 5.40
N LEU A 171 23.93 -0.95 5.61
CA LEU A 171 23.52 -2.21 6.26
C LEU A 171 23.01 -1.97 7.69
N LYS A 172 23.66 -1.10 8.44
CA LYS A 172 23.21 -0.71 9.79
C LYS A 172 21.84 -0.04 9.74
N GLN A 173 21.61 0.85 8.79
CA GLN A 173 20.31 1.49 8.61
C GLN A 173 19.19 0.50 8.25
N LEU A 174 19.47 -0.57 7.51
CA LEU A 174 18.51 -1.65 7.25
C LEU A 174 18.13 -2.39 8.54
N VAL A 175 19.13 -2.74 9.37
CA VAL A 175 18.88 -3.41 10.66
C VAL A 175 18.09 -2.51 11.63
N GLU A 176 18.41 -1.21 11.69
CA GLU A 176 17.64 -0.23 12.48
C GLU A 176 16.16 -0.12 12.04
N ARG A 177 15.86 -0.50 10.79
CA ARG A 177 14.51 -0.56 10.21
C ARG A 177 13.91 -1.95 10.21
N LEU A 178 14.44 -2.82 11.08
CA LEU A 178 13.96 -4.18 11.32
C LEU A 178 14.08 -5.14 10.12
N PHE A 179 14.95 -4.82 9.14
CA PHE A 179 15.32 -5.82 8.14
C PHE A 179 16.31 -6.82 8.73
N GLU A 180 16.08 -8.09 8.46
CA GLU A 180 16.97 -9.17 8.88
C GLU A 180 17.94 -9.56 7.76
N ARG A 181 19.21 -9.83 8.11
CA ARG A 181 20.15 -10.37 7.15
C ARG A 181 19.92 -11.86 6.94
N GLN A 182 19.62 -12.24 5.68
CA GLN A 182 19.38 -13.63 5.28
C GLN A 182 20.05 -13.90 3.93
N ASP A 183 21.25 -14.46 3.96
CA ASP A 183 22.03 -14.69 2.75
C ASP A 183 21.54 -15.91 1.94
N PHE A 184 20.76 -16.83 2.56
CA PHE A 184 20.26 -18.07 1.95
C PHE A 184 18.74 -18.06 1.73
N ASP A 185 17.97 -17.68 2.73
CA ASP A 185 16.49 -17.60 2.66
C ASP A 185 16.05 -16.15 2.45
N PHE A 186 16.05 -15.74 1.19
CA PHE A 186 15.75 -14.37 0.81
C PHE A 186 14.23 -14.17 0.73
N ALA A 187 13.65 -13.72 1.82
CA ALA A 187 12.23 -13.50 2.02
C ALA A 187 11.89 -12.02 2.24
N ARG A 188 10.62 -11.67 2.30
CA ARG A 188 10.15 -10.30 2.60
C ARG A 188 10.67 -9.83 3.96
N GLY A 189 11.09 -8.57 4.03
CA GLY A 189 11.67 -7.99 5.24
C GLY A 189 13.12 -8.39 5.48
N THR A 190 13.78 -9.05 4.53
CA THR A 190 15.19 -9.43 4.64
C THR A 190 16.09 -8.73 3.63
N PHE A 191 17.37 -8.73 3.91
CA PHE A 191 18.40 -8.34 2.95
C PHE A 191 19.54 -9.36 2.90
N ARG A 192 20.22 -9.42 1.77
CA ARG A 192 21.44 -10.24 1.61
C ARG A 192 22.58 -9.44 1.01
N VAL A 193 23.80 -9.86 1.29
CA VAL A 193 25.03 -9.15 0.90
C VAL A 193 25.97 -10.08 0.14
N ARG A 194 26.41 -9.64 -1.02
CA ARG A 194 27.41 -10.35 -1.84
C ARG A 194 28.47 -9.38 -2.34
N GLY A 195 29.57 -9.25 -1.61
CA GLY A 195 30.60 -8.25 -1.90
C GLY A 195 30.04 -6.82 -1.78
N GLU A 196 30.14 -6.06 -2.85
CA GLU A 196 29.66 -4.68 -2.94
C GLU A 196 28.18 -4.59 -3.35
N VAL A 197 27.47 -5.72 -3.42
CA VAL A 197 26.06 -5.79 -3.80
C VAL A 197 25.21 -6.10 -2.59
N VAL A 198 24.22 -5.26 -2.33
CA VAL A 198 23.20 -5.47 -1.31
C VAL A 198 21.84 -5.63 -2.00
N GLU A 199 21.14 -6.70 -1.70
CA GLU A 199 19.79 -6.93 -2.19
C GLU A 199 18.82 -6.88 -1.03
N VAL A 200 17.76 -6.06 -1.15
CA VAL A 200 16.76 -5.81 -0.12
C VAL A 200 15.40 -6.27 -0.64
N PHE A 201 14.70 -7.11 0.11
CA PHE A 201 13.35 -7.54 -0.23
C PHE A 201 12.34 -6.79 0.66
N PRO A 202 11.72 -5.71 0.15
CA PRO A 202 10.78 -4.93 0.94
C PRO A 202 9.61 -5.78 1.46
N ALA A 203 9.16 -5.50 2.68
CA ALA A 203 8.08 -6.27 3.32
C ALA A 203 6.73 -6.17 2.57
N TYR A 204 6.50 -5.08 1.82
CA TYR A 204 5.29 -4.85 1.03
C TYR A 204 5.34 -5.45 -0.39
N SER A 205 6.52 -5.92 -0.85
CA SER A 205 6.70 -6.37 -2.23
C SER A 205 6.19 -7.81 -2.46
N GLU A 206 5.76 -8.09 -3.68
CA GLU A 206 5.31 -9.40 -4.14
C GLU A 206 6.26 -9.97 -5.20
N GLY A 207 7.42 -10.48 -4.76
CA GLY A 207 8.40 -11.11 -5.66
C GLY A 207 9.38 -10.16 -6.34
N GLU A 208 9.41 -8.89 -5.95
CA GLU A 208 10.38 -7.91 -6.42
C GLU A 208 11.28 -7.47 -5.28
N ALA A 209 12.58 -7.36 -5.55
CA ALA A 209 13.57 -6.89 -4.59
C ALA A 209 14.41 -5.77 -5.22
N ILE A 210 15.10 -5.02 -4.38
CA ILE A 210 15.94 -3.90 -4.78
C ILE A 210 17.39 -4.34 -4.65
N ARG A 211 18.14 -4.21 -5.72
CA ARG A 211 19.59 -4.39 -5.73
C ARG A 211 20.26 -3.03 -5.73
N VAL A 212 21.17 -2.85 -4.76
CA VAL A 212 22.02 -1.68 -4.63
C VAL A 212 23.46 -2.15 -4.83
N GLU A 213 24.14 -1.58 -5.82
CA GLU A 213 25.51 -1.86 -6.14
C GLU A 213 26.36 -0.67 -5.67
N PHE A 214 27.40 -0.94 -4.88
CA PHE A 214 28.31 0.07 -4.35
C PHE A 214 29.64 0.02 -5.10
N PHE A 215 30.26 1.18 -5.26
CA PHE A 215 31.64 1.31 -5.67
C PHE A 215 32.37 2.20 -4.64
N GLY A 216 33.12 1.58 -3.73
CA GLY A 216 33.63 2.29 -2.56
C GLY A 216 32.48 2.83 -1.71
N ASP A 217 32.50 4.13 -1.45
CA ASP A 217 31.48 4.83 -0.64
C ASP A 217 30.38 5.49 -1.51
N GLU A 218 30.18 5.03 -2.74
CA GLU A 218 29.19 5.59 -3.65
C GLU A 218 28.20 4.53 -4.10
N VAL A 219 26.92 4.88 -4.17
CA VAL A 219 25.85 4.07 -4.77
C VAL A 219 26.01 4.14 -6.29
N GLU A 220 26.62 3.12 -6.88
CA GLU A 220 26.85 3.07 -8.34
C GLU A 220 25.55 2.81 -9.11
N ARG A 221 24.70 1.93 -8.59
CA ARG A 221 23.48 1.52 -9.28
C ARG A 221 22.37 1.07 -8.32
N VAL A 222 21.14 1.41 -8.70
CA VAL A 222 19.92 0.90 -8.06
C VAL A 222 19.06 0.20 -9.11
N SER A 223 18.66 -1.05 -8.85
CA SER A 223 17.89 -1.86 -9.80
C SER A 223 16.75 -2.60 -9.12
N LEU A 224 15.62 -2.70 -9.82
CA LEU A 224 14.53 -3.61 -9.48
C LEU A 224 14.91 -5.00 -10.02
N ILE A 225 14.85 -6.01 -9.16
CA ILE A 225 15.15 -7.39 -9.51
C ILE A 225 13.99 -8.32 -9.18
N ASP A 226 13.92 -9.43 -9.87
CA ASP A 226 13.11 -10.57 -9.47
C ASP A 226 13.75 -11.26 -8.26
N SER A 227 13.02 -11.38 -7.14
CA SER A 227 13.58 -11.87 -5.88
C SER A 227 14.02 -13.34 -5.93
N ALA A 228 13.33 -14.17 -6.74
CA ALA A 228 13.61 -15.60 -6.87
C ALA A 228 14.81 -15.87 -7.79
N THR A 229 14.91 -15.15 -8.91
CA THR A 229 15.94 -15.41 -9.94
C THR A 229 17.13 -14.45 -9.88
N GLY A 230 16.98 -13.29 -9.20
CA GLY A 230 17.96 -12.21 -9.18
C GLY A 230 18.12 -11.48 -10.52
N ARG A 231 17.22 -11.72 -11.49
CA ARG A 231 17.28 -11.04 -12.78
C ARG A 231 16.82 -9.59 -12.65
N VAL A 232 17.61 -8.67 -13.21
CA VAL A 232 17.24 -7.26 -13.28
C VAL A 232 16.00 -7.12 -14.19
N ARG A 233 14.96 -6.49 -13.67
CA ARG A 233 13.74 -6.11 -14.41
C ARG A 233 13.83 -4.69 -14.93
N GLU A 234 14.34 -3.79 -14.09
CA GLU A 234 14.43 -2.36 -14.41
C GLU A 234 15.61 -1.72 -13.68
N ARG A 235 16.25 -0.72 -14.31
CA ARG A 235 17.23 0.15 -13.65
C ARG A 235 16.50 1.37 -13.10
N LEU A 236 16.69 1.63 -11.82
CA LEU A 236 16.08 2.73 -11.11
C LEU A 236 17.12 3.82 -10.86
N GLY A 237 16.77 5.10 -11.08
CA GLY A 237 17.65 6.22 -10.70
C GLY A 237 17.59 6.52 -9.19
N SER A 238 16.52 6.09 -8.53
CA SER A 238 16.34 6.20 -7.08
C SER A 238 15.23 5.26 -6.60
N TYR A 239 15.27 4.91 -5.32
CA TYR A 239 14.24 4.12 -4.66
C TYR A 239 14.02 4.60 -3.21
N THR A 240 12.79 4.39 -2.71
CA THR A 240 12.41 4.77 -1.34
C THR A 240 11.62 3.67 -0.69
#